data_c19b60d82a0c5d365460b1347324031a
#
_entry.id   c19b60d82a0c5d365460b1347324031a
#
_cell.length_a   1.000
_cell.length_b   1.000
_cell.length_c   1.000
_cell.angle_alpha   90.00
_cell.angle_beta   90.00
_cell.angle_gamma   90.00
#
_symmetry.space_group_name_H-M   'P 1'
#
loop_
_entity.id
_entity.type
_entity.pdbx_description
1 polymer ?
#
loop_
_entity_poly.entity_id
_entity_poly.type
_entity_poly.pdbx_seq_one_letter_code
_entity_poly.pdbx_strand_id
1 'polypeptide(L)'
;MRYSYEFKLMCVELYHSGSYPDIPEGVNPDTLKSNIREWSRLVDLHGPEALKHKVFNKVWTPEEKFELVSKVIAGIPKKKVAIEAGISTGMLYQWVHKYKLQGYNGLVESKKGRPTREPRMKKSTNPLPLTESEREELIRLRTENEYIKAE
;
A
#
# COMPACT_ATOMS: atom_id res chain seq x y z
N MET A 1 -15.34 -0.68 -14.46
CA MET A 1 -16.60 -1.44 -14.40
C MET A 1 -16.40 -2.66 -13.51
N ARG A 2 -17.31 -2.93 -12.59
CA ARG A 2 -17.27 -4.14 -11.74
C ARG A 2 -18.25 -5.16 -12.30
N TYR A 3 -17.76 -6.34 -12.64
CA TYR A 3 -18.60 -7.45 -13.10
C TYR A 3 -19.28 -8.12 -11.91
N SER A 4 -20.55 -8.55 -12.07
CA SER A 4 -21.26 -9.32 -11.05
C SER A 4 -20.62 -10.71 -10.87
N TYR A 5 -20.94 -11.39 -9.77
CA TYR A 5 -20.45 -12.75 -9.51
C TYR A 5 -20.96 -13.73 -10.56
N GLU A 6 -22.27 -13.65 -10.87
CA GLU A 6 -22.96 -14.51 -11.83
C GLU A 6 -22.35 -14.36 -13.22
N PHE A 7 -22.09 -13.12 -13.65
CA PHE A 7 -21.44 -12.86 -14.93
C PHE A 7 -20.04 -13.48 -15.02
N LYS A 8 -19.24 -13.36 -13.97
CA LYS A 8 -17.90 -13.97 -13.94
C LYS A 8 -17.98 -15.48 -14.01
N LEU A 9 -18.91 -16.09 -13.27
CA LEU A 9 -19.10 -17.55 -13.25
C LEU A 9 -19.53 -18.05 -14.62
N MET A 10 -20.54 -17.43 -15.25
CA MET A 10 -20.97 -17.73 -16.62
C MET A 10 -19.80 -17.63 -17.61
N CYS A 11 -18.98 -16.58 -17.51
CA CYS A 11 -17.82 -16.42 -18.38
C CYS A 11 -16.80 -17.55 -18.22
N VAL A 12 -16.58 -18.03 -17.00
CA VAL A 12 -15.67 -19.14 -16.71
C VAL A 12 -16.21 -20.45 -17.25
N GLU A 13 -17.50 -20.72 -17.07
CA GLU A 13 -18.19 -21.92 -17.61
C GLU A 13 -18.11 -21.97 -19.14
N LEU A 14 -18.39 -20.85 -19.82
CA LEU A 14 -18.26 -20.74 -21.26
C LEU A 14 -16.79 -20.94 -21.71
N TYR A 15 -15.85 -20.40 -20.99
CA TYR A 15 -14.43 -20.57 -21.29
C TYR A 15 -13.99 -22.04 -21.15
N HIS A 16 -14.46 -22.76 -20.12
CA HIS A 16 -14.19 -24.19 -19.94
C HIS A 16 -14.85 -25.06 -21.03
N SER A 17 -15.98 -24.61 -21.60
CA SER A 17 -16.60 -25.27 -22.76
C SER A 17 -15.95 -24.92 -24.11
N GLY A 18 -14.88 -24.08 -24.10
CA GLY A 18 -14.16 -23.66 -25.30
C GLY A 18 -14.77 -22.45 -26.02
N SER A 19 -15.72 -21.77 -25.40
CA SER A 19 -16.42 -20.60 -25.96
C SER A 19 -16.08 -19.33 -25.19
N TYR A 20 -16.36 -18.16 -25.77
CA TYR A 20 -16.31 -16.87 -25.10
C TYR A 20 -17.69 -16.24 -25.07
N PRO A 21 -18.01 -15.49 -23.99
CA PRO A 21 -19.28 -14.76 -23.92
C PRO A 21 -19.30 -13.59 -24.91
N ASP A 22 -20.49 -13.12 -25.22
CA ASP A 22 -20.68 -11.88 -25.94
C ASP A 22 -20.09 -10.72 -25.16
N ILE A 23 -19.43 -9.79 -25.88
CA ILE A 23 -18.71 -8.68 -25.27
C ILE A 23 -19.72 -7.57 -24.98
N PRO A 24 -19.89 -7.15 -23.73
CA PRO A 24 -20.76 -6.02 -23.40
C PRO A 24 -20.30 -4.73 -24.11
N GLU A 25 -21.24 -3.87 -24.48
CA GLU A 25 -20.94 -2.57 -25.06
C GLU A 25 -19.98 -1.75 -24.18
N GLY A 26 -18.99 -1.12 -24.81
CA GLY A 26 -18.00 -0.29 -24.13
C GLY A 26 -16.88 -1.04 -23.39
N VAL A 27 -16.82 -2.36 -23.53
CA VAL A 27 -15.74 -3.19 -22.93
C VAL A 27 -14.72 -3.57 -24.00
N ASN A 28 -13.44 -3.40 -23.68
CA ASN A 28 -12.37 -3.84 -24.55
C ASN A 28 -12.30 -5.39 -24.56
N PRO A 29 -12.38 -6.03 -25.75
CA PRO A 29 -12.38 -7.49 -25.90
C PRO A 29 -11.17 -8.18 -25.28
N ASP A 30 -9.98 -7.63 -25.47
CA ASP A 30 -8.73 -8.25 -25.00
C ASP A 30 -8.62 -8.19 -23.47
N THR A 31 -9.10 -7.11 -22.89
CA THR A 31 -9.18 -6.96 -21.44
C THR A 31 -10.15 -7.98 -20.84
N LEU A 32 -11.33 -8.14 -21.43
CA LEU A 32 -12.30 -9.13 -20.95
C LEU A 32 -11.77 -10.55 -21.07
N LYS A 33 -11.17 -10.93 -22.20
CA LYS A 33 -10.55 -12.23 -22.40
C LYS A 33 -9.41 -12.49 -21.40
N SER A 34 -8.59 -11.46 -21.10
CA SER A 34 -7.54 -11.58 -20.08
C SER A 34 -8.13 -11.83 -18.69
N ASN A 35 -9.21 -11.11 -18.35
CA ASN A 35 -9.90 -11.28 -17.06
C ASN A 35 -10.53 -12.68 -16.95
N ILE A 36 -11.17 -13.20 -18.01
CA ILE A 36 -11.78 -14.53 -18.02
C ILE A 36 -10.71 -15.60 -17.75
N ARG A 37 -9.56 -15.53 -18.39
CA ARG A 37 -8.43 -16.44 -18.12
C ARG A 37 -7.94 -16.36 -16.68
N GLU A 38 -7.97 -15.19 -16.08
CA GLU A 38 -7.57 -14.99 -14.68
C GLU A 38 -8.63 -15.57 -13.74
N TRP A 39 -9.92 -15.34 -14.01
CA TRP A 39 -11.03 -15.91 -13.24
C TRP A 39 -11.05 -17.44 -13.32
N SER A 40 -10.83 -18.02 -14.50
CA SER A 40 -10.73 -19.47 -14.68
C SER A 40 -9.64 -20.05 -13.76
N ARG A 41 -8.43 -19.48 -13.79
CA ARG A 41 -7.35 -19.94 -12.92
C ARG A 41 -7.64 -19.78 -11.43
N LEU A 42 -8.37 -18.73 -11.04
CA LEU A 42 -8.79 -18.53 -9.66
C LEU A 42 -9.81 -19.59 -9.25
N VAL A 43 -10.77 -19.91 -10.12
CA VAL A 43 -11.77 -20.95 -9.88
C VAL A 43 -11.11 -22.34 -9.80
N ASP A 44 -10.17 -22.64 -10.69
CA ASP A 44 -9.44 -23.91 -10.70
C ASP A 44 -8.64 -24.15 -9.42
N LEU A 45 -8.06 -23.09 -8.84
CA LEU A 45 -7.22 -23.19 -7.64
C LEU A 45 -7.98 -23.03 -6.33
N HIS A 46 -8.98 -22.16 -6.30
CA HIS A 46 -9.65 -21.72 -5.06
C HIS A 46 -11.16 -21.97 -5.05
N GLY A 47 -11.68 -22.53 -6.14
CA GLY A 47 -13.12 -22.75 -6.32
C GLY A 47 -13.91 -21.50 -6.73
N PRO A 48 -15.20 -21.65 -7.10
CA PRO A 48 -16.02 -20.56 -7.61
C PRO A 48 -16.24 -19.41 -6.60
N GLU A 49 -16.19 -19.72 -5.31
CA GLU A 49 -16.32 -18.71 -4.24
C GLU A 49 -15.24 -17.63 -4.27
N ALA A 50 -14.08 -17.91 -4.89
CA ALA A 50 -12.99 -16.94 -5.05
C ALA A 50 -13.37 -15.74 -5.93
N LEU A 51 -14.40 -15.88 -6.77
CA LEU A 51 -14.92 -14.80 -7.61
C LEU A 51 -15.85 -13.83 -6.86
N LYS A 52 -16.34 -14.23 -5.68
CA LYS A 52 -17.17 -13.36 -4.84
C LYS A 52 -16.39 -12.17 -4.30
N HIS A 53 -17.09 -11.07 -4.13
CA HIS A 53 -16.48 -9.91 -3.46
C HIS A 53 -16.27 -10.23 -1.98
N LYS A 54 -15.04 -10.21 -1.52
CA LYS A 54 -14.73 -10.43 -0.09
C LYS A 54 -15.24 -9.24 0.72
N VAL A 55 -16.06 -9.51 1.72
CA VAL A 55 -16.58 -8.49 2.65
C VAL A 55 -15.46 -8.01 3.58
N PHE A 56 -14.55 -8.90 3.96
CA PHE A 56 -13.41 -8.60 4.83
C PHE A 56 -12.08 -8.85 4.11
N ASN A 57 -11.15 -7.93 4.28
CA ASN A 57 -9.79 -8.11 3.79
C ASN A 57 -8.98 -8.89 4.83
N LYS A 58 -8.30 -9.95 4.41
CA LYS A 58 -7.32 -10.64 5.26
C LYS A 58 -6.22 -9.65 5.67
N VAL A 59 -5.91 -9.62 6.96
CA VAL A 59 -4.71 -8.94 7.47
C VAL A 59 -3.53 -9.90 7.27
N TRP A 60 -2.54 -9.46 6.54
CA TRP A 60 -1.34 -10.23 6.21
C TRP A 60 -0.22 -9.89 7.17
N THR A 61 0.40 -10.89 7.79
CA THR A 61 1.57 -10.68 8.63
C THR A 61 2.80 -10.33 7.77
N PRO A 62 3.83 -9.68 8.33
CA PRO A 62 5.07 -9.40 7.60
C PRO A 62 5.75 -10.66 7.07
N GLU A 63 5.69 -11.77 7.81
CA GLU A 63 6.24 -13.06 7.44
C GLU A 63 5.54 -13.65 6.22
N GLU A 64 4.19 -13.66 6.22
CA GLU A 64 3.39 -14.11 5.07
C GLU A 64 3.69 -13.27 3.81
N LYS A 65 3.80 -11.93 3.98
CA LYS A 65 4.17 -11.04 2.87
C LYS A 65 5.56 -11.37 2.34
N PHE A 66 6.52 -11.61 3.25
CA PHE A 66 7.89 -11.93 2.89
C PHE A 66 8.00 -13.26 2.15
N GLU A 67 7.23 -14.28 2.57
CA GLU A 67 7.19 -15.57 1.86
C GLU A 67 6.78 -15.41 0.39
N LEU A 68 5.72 -14.62 0.13
CA LEU A 68 5.28 -14.36 -1.24
C LEU A 68 6.26 -13.49 -2.03
N VAL A 69 6.88 -12.51 -1.39
CA VAL A 69 7.91 -11.66 -2.00
C VAL A 69 9.14 -12.49 -2.36
N SER A 70 9.57 -13.41 -1.50
CA SER A 70 10.73 -14.27 -1.76
C SER A 70 10.53 -15.19 -2.97
N LYS A 71 9.31 -15.72 -3.18
CA LYS A 71 8.96 -16.47 -4.38
C LYS A 71 9.12 -15.63 -5.66
N VAL A 72 8.74 -14.37 -5.62
CA VAL A 72 8.92 -13.45 -6.76
C VAL A 72 10.39 -13.13 -7.00
N ILE A 73 11.18 -12.93 -5.94
CA ILE A 73 12.62 -12.68 -6.04
C ILE A 73 13.36 -13.92 -6.59
N ALA A 74 12.91 -15.12 -6.23
CA ALA A 74 13.42 -16.38 -6.78
C ALA A 74 13.10 -16.58 -8.27
N GLY A 75 12.40 -15.64 -8.92
CA GLY A 75 12.12 -15.65 -10.35
C GLY A 75 10.71 -16.13 -10.75
N ILE A 76 9.84 -16.45 -9.80
CA ILE A 76 8.46 -16.85 -10.14
C ILE A 76 7.67 -15.60 -10.57
N PRO A 77 6.90 -15.67 -11.68
CA PRO A 77 6.13 -14.53 -12.16
C PRO A 77 5.13 -14.03 -11.10
N LYS A 78 5.10 -12.73 -10.85
CA LYS A 78 4.20 -12.09 -9.86
C LYS A 78 2.73 -12.50 -10.04
N LYS A 79 2.27 -12.60 -11.29
CA LYS A 79 0.89 -12.98 -11.59
C LYS A 79 0.59 -14.39 -11.11
N LYS A 80 1.53 -15.34 -11.28
CA LYS A 80 1.38 -16.72 -10.81
C LYS A 80 1.30 -16.77 -9.28
N VAL A 81 2.26 -16.14 -8.59
CA VAL A 81 2.28 -16.09 -7.12
C VAL A 81 1.03 -15.43 -6.55
N ALA A 82 0.54 -14.35 -7.19
CA ALA A 82 -0.66 -13.65 -6.74
C ALA A 82 -1.91 -14.52 -6.86
N ILE A 83 -2.06 -15.25 -7.97
CA ILE A 83 -3.18 -16.17 -8.19
C ILE A 83 -3.13 -17.34 -7.19
N GLU A 84 -1.98 -17.96 -6.97
CA GLU A 84 -1.77 -19.02 -5.98
C GLU A 84 -2.13 -18.57 -4.55
N ALA A 85 -1.78 -17.34 -4.19
CA ALA A 85 -2.09 -16.77 -2.88
C ALA A 85 -3.51 -16.19 -2.77
N GLY A 86 -4.28 -16.15 -3.86
CA GLY A 86 -5.63 -15.57 -3.89
C GLY A 86 -5.66 -14.05 -3.62
N ILE A 87 -4.61 -13.33 -4.03
CA ILE A 87 -4.46 -11.88 -3.87
C ILE A 87 -4.39 -11.18 -5.23
N SER A 88 -4.60 -9.86 -5.24
CA SER A 88 -4.40 -9.08 -6.46
C SER A 88 -2.92 -8.94 -6.80
N THR A 89 -2.58 -8.99 -8.08
CA THR A 89 -1.21 -8.75 -8.56
C THR A 89 -0.69 -7.38 -8.15
N GLY A 90 -1.56 -6.37 -8.07
CA GLY A 90 -1.21 -5.03 -7.60
C GLY A 90 -0.79 -4.99 -6.13
N MET A 91 -1.44 -5.77 -5.26
CA MET A 91 -1.07 -5.89 -3.85
C MET A 91 0.33 -6.52 -3.70
N LEU A 92 0.59 -7.60 -4.41
CA LEU A 92 1.91 -8.25 -4.42
C LEU A 92 2.99 -7.34 -5.00
N TYR A 93 2.68 -6.58 -6.06
CA TYR A 93 3.60 -5.59 -6.62
C TYR A 93 4.00 -4.54 -5.57
N GLN A 94 3.06 -4.01 -4.80
CA GLN A 94 3.33 -3.05 -3.73
C GLN A 94 4.26 -3.63 -2.66
N TRP A 95 4.05 -4.90 -2.26
CA TRP A 95 4.93 -5.54 -1.28
C TRP A 95 6.34 -5.75 -1.82
N VAL A 96 6.48 -6.23 -3.05
CA VAL A 96 7.79 -6.37 -3.71
C VAL A 96 8.50 -5.02 -3.82
N HIS A 97 7.78 -3.96 -4.18
CA HIS A 97 8.34 -2.61 -4.28
C HIS A 97 8.82 -2.09 -2.92
N LYS A 98 8.00 -2.20 -1.88
CA LYS A 98 8.37 -1.82 -0.51
C LYS A 98 9.57 -2.61 0.01
N TYR A 99 9.60 -3.91 -0.26
CA TYR A 99 10.74 -4.75 0.11
C TYR A 99 12.03 -4.31 -0.59
N LYS A 100 11.98 -3.97 -1.87
CA LYS A 100 13.15 -3.48 -2.61
C LYS A 100 13.68 -2.14 -2.09
N LEU A 101 12.81 -1.27 -1.57
CA LEU A 101 13.20 0.04 -1.04
C LEU A 101 13.69 -0.01 0.41
N GLN A 102 13.03 -0.80 1.25
CA GLN A 102 13.19 -0.75 2.71
C GLN A 102 13.52 -2.11 3.34
N GLY A 103 13.75 -3.14 2.52
CA GLY A 103 13.95 -4.50 3.00
C GLY A 103 12.73 -5.05 3.73
N TYR A 104 12.97 -5.95 4.69
CA TYR A 104 11.90 -6.55 5.49
C TYR A 104 11.03 -5.51 6.23
N ASN A 105 11.62 -4.41 6.68
CA ASN A 105 10.91 -3.33 7.38
C ASN A 105 9.81 -2.70 6.52
N GLY A 106 9.94 -2.71 5.19
CA GLY A 106 8.91 -2.23 4.27
C GLY A 106 7.64 -3.09 4.26
N LEU A 107 7.70 -4.33 4.77
CA LEU A 107 6.56 -5.24 4.88
C LEU A 107 5.80 -5.11 6.20
N VAL A 108 6.44 -4.51 7.21
CA VAL A 108 5.81 -4.20 8.50
C VAL A 108 4.74 -3.14 8.28
N GLU A 109 3.62 -3.23 8.99
CA GLU A 109 2.54 -2.26 8.85
C GLU A 109 3.00 -0.86 9.28
N SER A 110 2.98 0.06 8.33
CA SER A 110 3.07 1.49 8.61
C SER A 110 1.67 2.08 8.79
N LYS A 111 1.54 3.04 9.69
CA LYS A 111 0.27 3.79 9.87
C LYS A 111 -0.21 4.32 8.53
N LYS A 112 -1.44 3.97 8.15
CA LYS A 112 -2.08 4.49 6.94
C LYS A 112 -2.51 5.94 7.21
N GLY A 113 -2.25 6.81 6.26
CA GLY A 113 -2.69 8.19 6.31
C GLY A 113 -1.57 9.19 6.07
N ARG A 114 -1.96 10.45 5.98
CA ARG A 114 -1.00 11.57 5.92
C ARG A 114 -0.21 11.57 7.24
N PRO A 115 1.14 11.65 7.22
CA PRO A 115 1.91 11.81 8.44
C PRO A 115 1.33 13.00 9.21
N THR A 116 1.04 12.78 10.48
CA THR A 116 0.56 13.85 11.36
C THR A 116 1.62 14.93 11.32
N ARG A 117 1.26 16.09 10.79
CA ARG A 117 2.16 17.24 10.83
C ARG A 117 2.46 17.44 12.30
N GLU A 118 3.73 17.41 12.68
CA GLU A 118 4.11 17.75 14.04
C GLU A 118 3.30 18.97 14.47
N PRO A 119 2.68 18.95 15.66
CA PRO A 119 1.92 20.10 16.09
C PRO A 119 2.89 21.30 15.96
N ARG A 120 2.61 22.17 14.99
CA ARG A 120 3.33 23.45 14.92
C ARG A 120 3.18 24.00 16.32
N MET A 121 4.29 24.10 17.07
CA MET A 121 4.29 24.89 18.27
C MET A 121 3.60 26.19 17.90
N LYS A 122 2.42 26.42 18.47
CA LYS A 122 1.74 27.71 18.32
C LYS A 122 2.78 28.72 18.76
N LYS A 123 3.39 29.43 17.80
CA LYS A 123 4.25 30.56 18.15
C LYS A 123 3.36 31.40 19.04
N SER A 124 3.70 31.47 20.33
CA SER A 124 3.04 32.39 21.24
C SER A 124 3.14 33.75 20.59
N THR A 125 2.02 34.32 20.17
CA THR A 125 1.96 35.62 19.53
C THR A 125 2.31 36.72 20.53
N ASN A 126 2.26 36.40 21.81
CA ASN A 126 2.75 37.25 22.90
C ASN A 126 3.79 36.45 23.68
N PRO A 127 5.09 36.73 23.50
CA PRO A 127 6.11 36.18 24.37
C PRO A 127 5.81 36.66 25.81
N LEU A 128 5.79 35.69 26.71
CA LEU A 128 5.71 36.00 28.14
C LEU A 128 6.81 37.01 28.48
N PRO A 129 6.52 38.04 29.31
CA PRO A 129 7.58 38.95 29.75
C PRO A 129 8.69 38.15 30.43
N LEU A 130 9.92 38.49 30.08
CA LEU A 130 11.10 37.85 30.66
C LEU A 130 11.07 37.93 32.18
N THR A 131 11.35 36.83 32.82
CA THR A 131 11.57 36.81 34.28
C THR A 131 12.78 37.68 34.65
N GLU A 132 12.84 38.11 35.89
CA GLU A 132 13.94 38.97 36.38
C GLU A 132 15.31 38.29 36.19
N SER A 133 15.40 37.00 36.46
CA SER A 133 16.57 36.16 36.24
C SER A 133 17.00 36.10 34.76
N GLU A 134 16.07 35.94 33.83
CA GLU A 134 16.35 35.92 32.39
C GLU A 134 16.81 37.29 31.87
N ARG A 135 16.32 38.37 32.46
CA ARG A 135 16.79 39.74 32.15
C ARG A 135 18.22 39.96 32.60
N GLU A 136 18.60 39.54 33.80
CA GLU A 136 19.95 39.63 34.31
C GLU A 136 20.92 38.82 33.48
N GLU A 137 20.55 37.61 33.08
CA GLU A 137 21.35 36.76 32.20
C GLU A 137 21.55 37.39 30.81
N LEU A 138 20.51 37.98 30.23
CA LEU A 138 20.59 38.69 28.96
C LEU A 138 21.51 39.90 29.04
N ILE A 139 21.49 40.67 30.14
CA ILE A 139 22.38 41.81 30.35
C ILE A 139 23.81 41.31 30.43
N ARG A 140 24.07 40.26 31.21
CA ARG A 140 25.39 39.66 31.36
C ARG A 140 25.95 39.20 30.01
N LEU A 141 25.17 38.43 29.24
CA LEU A 141 25.58 37.94 27.92
C LEU A 141 25.81 39.06 26.91
N ARG A 142 25.09 40.16 27.00
CA ARG A 142 25.31 41.34 26.14
C ARG A 142 26.62 42.03 26.47
N THR A 143 26.92 42.24 27.74
CA THR A 143 28.17 42.86 28.16
C THR A 143 29.38 41.98 27.81
N GLU A 144 29.27 40.67 27.96
CA GLU A 144 30.31 39.72 27.56
C GLU A 144 30.52 39.71 26.03
N ASN A 145 29.46 39.78 25.23
CA ASN A 145 29.55 39.89 23.77
C ASN A 145 30.17 41.24 23.32
N GLU A 146 29.87 42.34 24.00
CA GLU A 146 30.49 43.64 23.69
C GLU A 146 31.98 43.63 24.02
N TYR A 147 32.37 42.99 25.13
CA TYR A 147 33.76 42.81 25.50
C TYR A 147 34.53 42.00 24.46
N ILE A 148 33.98 40.85 24.04
CA ILE A 148 34.62 39.99 23.02
C ILE A 148 34.74 40.69 21.66
N LYS A 149 33.83 41.60 21.32
CA LYS A 149 33.88 42.34 20.06
C LYS A 149 34.85 43.52 20.08
N ALA A 150 35.27 43.95 21.27
CA ALA A 150 36.20 45.07 21.45
C ALA A 150 37.67 44.62 21.50
N GLU A 151 37.93 43.31 21.65
CA GLU A 151 39.25 42.69 21.47
C GLU A 151 39.54 42.40 20.00
#